data_438b0e11187a7485e96f377e350ebf17
#
_entry.id   438b0e11187a7485e96f377e350ebf17
#
_cell.length_a   1.000
_cell.length_b   1.000
_cell.length_c   1.000
_cell.angle_alpha   90.00
_cell.angle_beta   90.00
_cell.angle_gamma   90.00
#
_symmetry.space_group_name_H-M   'P 1'
#
loop_
_entity.id
_entity.type
_entity.pdbx_description
1 polymer ?
#
loop_
_entity_poly.entity_id
_entity_poly.type
_entity_poly.pdbx_seq_one_letter_code
_entity_poly.pdbx_strand_id
1 'polypeptide(L)'
;MRIVGCEILHCNAGWRDFSFLKLMTDENITGISEYNECYGSPGLSGIIRRLVERIKDMDPLAHEHIHQYLYAATRQAPGGVNQQAIAAIENALLDIKGQALNIPVYDILGGAIRKEIPVYWSHCGTYIWRPEIAELCGVEAIRKAEDLIKLGKRVKDQGFLGLKTNMITFNED
;
A
#
# COMPACT_ATOMS: atom_id res chain seq x y z
N MET A 1 -0.90 23.30 13.45
CA MET A 1 -1.58 22.09 12.96
C MET A 1 -1.43 20.98 13.98
N ARG A 2 -2.51 20.23 14.26
CA ARG A 2 -2.51 19.13 15.22
C ARG A 2 -3.30 17.95 14.65
N ILE A 3 -2.89 16.73 14.99
CA ILE A 3 -3.62 15.51 14.64
C ILE A 3 -4.88 15.45 15.48
N VAL A 4 -6.05 15.27 14.82
CA VAL A 4 -7.35 15.18 15.52
C VAL A 4 -7.93 13.77 15.54
N GLY A 5 -7.46 12.88 14.66
CA GLY A 5 -7.91 11.50 14.61
C GLY A 5 -7.69 10.85 13.26
N CYS A 6 -8.32 9.69 13.07
CA CYS A 6 -8.23 8.97 11.81
C CYS A 6 -9.55 8.29 11.43
N GLU A 7 -9.67 8.02 10.15
CA GLU A 7 -10.69 7.18 9.54
C GLU A 7 -10.00 6.01 8.82
N ILE A 8 -10.57 4.82 8.95
CA ILE A 8 -10.11 3.63 8.23
C ILE A 8 -11.12 3.34 7.13
N LEU A 9 -10.63 3.21 5.92
CA LEU A 9 -11.44 2.93 4.74
C LEU A 9 -11.05 1.57 4.17
N HIS A 10 -12.04 0.80 3.76
CA HIS A 10 -11.86 -0.46 3.06
C HIS A 10 -12.56 -0.40 1.71
N CYS A 11 -11.89 -0.87 0.67
CA CYS A 11 -12.41 -0.95 -0.68
C CYS A 11 -12.21 -2.37 -1.22
N ASN A 12 -13.31 -3.03 -1.57
CA ASN A 12 -13.24 -4.32 -2.26
C ASN A 12 -13.09 -4.07 -3.75
N ALA A 13 -11.95 -4.53 -4.32
CA ALA A 13 -11.66 -4.43 -5.75
C ALA A 13 -12.03 -5.70 -6.52
N GLY A 14 -12.87 -6.57 -5.94
CA GLY A 14 -13.33 -7.83 -6.53
C GLY A 14 -12.37 -8.99 -6.34
N TRP A 15 -11.07 -8.76 -6.43
CA TRP A 15 -10.03 -9.78 -6.26
C TRP A 15 -9.23 -9.66 -4.96
N ARG A 16 -9.25 -8.49 -4.34
CA ARG A 16 -8.68 -8.22 -2.99
C ARG A 16 -9.33 -7.00 -2.37
N ASP A 17 -9.26 -6.94 -1.06
CA ASP A 17 -9.58 -5.75 -0.30
C ASP A 17 -8.34 -4.84 -0.18
N PHE A 18 -8.55 -3.55 -0.37
CA PHE A 18 -7.58 -2.50 -0.09
C PHE A 18 -7.98 -1.77 1.18
N SER A 19 -7.00 -1.43 1.98
CA SER A 19 -7.22 -0.71 3.24
C SER A 19 -6.43 0.59 3.24
N PHE A 20 -7.07 1.68 3.66
CA PHE A 20 -6.48 3.00 3.69
C PHE A 20 -6.67 3.64 5.07
N LEU A 21 -5.60 4.26 5.53
CA LEU A 21 -5.63 5.18 6.65
C LEU A 21 -5.81 6.60 6.11
N LYS A 22 -6.80 7.31 6.64
CA LYS A 22 -7.00 8.74 6.47
C LYS A 22 -6.70 9.40 7.82
N LEU A 23 -5.59 10.12 7.93
CA LEU A 23 -5.15 10.83 9.13
C LEU A 23 -5.55 12.30 9.01
N MET A 24 -6.29 12.82 10.00
CA MET A 24 -6.90 14.14 9.92
C MET A 24 -6.22 15.13 10.86
N THR A 25 -6.20 16.41 10.44
CA THR A 25 -5.69 17.53 11.21
C THR A 25 -6.77 18.59 11.46
N ASP A 26 -6.52 19.46 12.44
CA ASP A 26 -7.39 20.62 12.78
C ASP A 26 -7.34 21.73 11.73
N GLU A 27 -6.41 21.69 10.76
CA GLU A 27 -6.30 22.64 9.65
C GLU A 27 -6.87 22.12 8.32
N ASN A 28 -7.70 21.05 8.36
CA ASN A 28 -8.33 20.41 7.20
C ASN A 28 -7.34 19.79 6.18
N ILE A 29 -6.07 19.64 6.54
CA ILE A 29 -5.13 18.82 5.78
C ILE A 29 -5.30 17.38 6.21
N THR A 30 -5.41 16.49 5.24
CA THR A 30 -5.61 15.06 5.49
C THR A 30 -4.55 14.26 4.75
N GLY A 31 -3.85 13.38 5.47
CA GLY A 31 -2.90 12.44 4.88
C GLY A 31 -3.53 11.08 4.63
N ILE A 32 -3.19 10.47 3.52
CA ILE A 32 -3.67 9.16 3.11
C ILE A 32 -2.50 8.18 2.99
N SER A 33 -2.70 6.97 3.50
CA SER A 33 -1.75 5.88 3.38
C SER A 33 -2.48 4.58 3.10
N GLU A 34 -2.01 3.81 2.11
CA GLU A 34 -2.43 2.41 1.93
C GLU A 34 -1.69 1.52 2.92
N TYR A 35 -2.39 0.51 3.45
CA TYR A 35 -1.79 -0.56 4.22
C TYR A 35 -2.46 -1.91 3.89
N ASN A 36 -1.80 -3.01 4.19
CA ASN A 36 -2.29 -4.33 3.81
C ASN A 36 -2.74 -5.13 5.03
N GLU A 37 -4.04 -5.25 5.23
CA GLU A 37 -4.65 -6.10 6.26
C GLU A 37 -5.09 -7.47 5.71
N CYS A 38 -5.18 -7.58 4.37
CA CYS A 38 -5.79 -8.73 3.69
C CYS A 38 -4.97 -10.03 3.78
N TYR A 39 -3.63 -9.95 3.77
CA TYR A 39 -2.74 -11.10 3.61
C TYR A 39 -1.73 -11.27 4.74
N GLY A 40 -2.19 -11.54 5.94
CA GLY A 40 -1.30 -11.94 7.03
C GLY A 40 -1.13 -10.91 8.14
N SER A 41 -1.88 -9.84 8.11
CA SER A 41 -1.89 -8.82 9.18
C SER A 41 -3.30 -8.54 9.69
N PRO A 42 -4.09 -9.58 10.05
CA PRO A 42 -5.45 -9.37 10.55
C PRO A 42 -5.43 -8.53 11.83
N GLY A 43 -6.35 -7.57 11.92
CA GLY A 43 -6.44 -6.66 13.07
C GLY A 43 -5.52 -5.43 12.99
N LEU A 44 -4.78 -5.23 11.89
CA LEU A 44 -3.88 -4.09 11.69
C LEU A 44 -4.62 -2.75 11.83
N SER A 45 -5.84 -2.63 11.32
CA SER A 45 -6.70 -1.44 11.50
C SER A 45 -6.94 -1.09 12.96
N GLY A 46 -7.14 -2.09 13.82
CA GLY A 46 -7.31 -1.89 15.26
C GLY A 46 -6.05 -1.35 15.93
N ILE A 47 -4.88 -1.84 15.51
CA ILE A 47 -3.58 -1.37 16.00
C ILE A 47 -3.34 0.07 15.56
N ILE A 48 -3.60 0.40 14.28
CA ILE A 48 -3.48 1.77 13.75
C ILE A 48 -4.34 2.74 14.57
N ARG A 49 -5.63 2.44 14.78
CA ARG A 49 -6.52 3.30 15.59
C ARG A 49 -5.96 3.52 17.00
N ARG A 50 -5.50 2.45 17.66
CA ARG A 50 -4.90 2.54 19.00
C ARG A 50 -3.63 3.41 19.02
N LEU A 51 -2.81 3.34 18.00
CA LEU A 51 -1.59 4.14 17.91
C LEU A 51 -1.90 5.59 17.57
N VAL A 52 -2.89 5.86 16.72
CA VAL A 52 -3.34 7.24 16.42
C VAL A 52 -3.90 7.94 17.66
N GLU A 53 -4.64 7.25 18.53
CA GLU A 53 -5.09 7.85 19.80
C GLU A 53 -3.96 8.36 20.68
N ARG A 54 -2.76 7.78 20.58
CA ARG A 54 -1.57 8.20 21.36
C ARG A 54 -0.89 9.44 20.81
N ILE A 55 -1.13 9.78 19.57
CA ILE A 55 -0.49 10.91 18.88
C ILE A 55 -1.47 12.06 18.60
N LYS A 56 -2.69 11.98 19.12
CA LYS A 56 -3.62 13.12 19.09
C LYS A 56 -2.97 14.34 19.73
N ASP A 57 -3.29 15.50 19.19
CA ASP A 57 -2.72 16.81 19.57
C ASP A 57 -1.23 17.01 19.29
N MET A 58 -0.53 16.00 18.75
CA MET A 58 0.86 16.15 18.30
C MET A 58 0.92 16.88 16.95
N ASP A 59 2.05 17.53 16.70
CA ASP A 59 2.35 18.18 15.42
C ASP A 59 2.67 17.14 14.33
N PRO A 60 1.83 16.99 13.28
CA PRO A 60 2.06 16.01 12.23
C PRO A 60 3.30 16.29 11.38
N LEU A 61 3.84 17.51 11.38
CA LEU A 61 5.07 17.84 10.65
C LEU A 61 6.31 17.23 11.29
N ALA A 62 6.24 16.87 12.58
CA ALA A 62 7.30 16.22 13.33
C ALA A 62 7.25 14.68 13.18
N HIS A 63 7.16 14.17 11.94
CA HIS A 63 6.94 12.74 11.65
C HIS A 63 8.00 11.82 12.27
N GLU A 64 9.28 12.21 12.27
CA GLU A 64 10.36 11.45 12.92
C GLU A 64 10.18 11.33 14.44
N HIS A 65 9.76 12.42 15.10
CA HIS A 65 9.47 12.39 16.52
C HIS A 65 8.30 11.46 16.83
N ILE A 66 7.24 11.51 16.01
CA ILE A 66 6.07 10.60 16.14
C ILE A 66 6.50 9.15 15.92
N HIS A 67 7.31 8.87 14.89
CA HIS A 67 7.85 7.54 14.65
C HIS A 67 8.57 7.00 15.88
N GLN A 68 9.53 7.75 16.42
CA GLN A 68 10.30 7.35 17.61
C GLN A 68 9.42 7.14 18.83
N TYR A 69 8.43 8.02 19.03
CA TYR A 69 7.47 7.88 20.13
C TYR A 69 6.65 6.59 20.00
N LEU A 70 6.11 6.29 18.83
CA LEU A 70 5.32 5.07 18.58
C LEU A 70 6.17 3.81 18.68
N TYR A 71 7.40 3.84 18.15
CA TYR A 71 8.35 2.73 18.27
C TYR A 71 8.66 2.42 19.74
N ALA A 72 8.96 3.44 20.55
CA ALA A 72 9.20 3.28 21.99
C ALA A 72 7.95 2.76 22.74
N ALA A 73 6.76 3.23 22.34
CA ALA A 73 5.49 2.80 22.94
C ALA A 73 5.15 1.33 22.64
N THR A 74 5.71 0.75 21.57
CA THR A 74 5.49 -0.65 21.16
C THR A 74 6.69 -1.55 21.42
N ARG A 75 7.67 -1.12 22.20
CA ARG A 75 8.96 -1.82 22.44
C ARG A 75 8.83 -3.25 22.96
N GLN A 76 7.70 -3.62 23.57
CA GLN A 76 7.45 -4.97 24.08
C GLN A 76 7.13 -5.99 22.96
N ALA A 77 6.74 -5.50 21.77
CA ALA A 77 6.44 -6.31 20.60
C ALA A 77 6.93 -5.59 19.34
N PRO A 78 8.25 -5.43 19.16
CA PRO A 78 8.82 -4.71 18.03
C PRO A 78 8.65 -5.51 16.74
N GLY A 79 8.49 -4.80 15.61
CA GLY A 79 8.35 -5.45 14.30
C GLY A 79 6.92 -5.92 14.00
N GLY A 80 6.80 -6.80 13.01
CA GLY A 80 5.53 -7.40 12.61
C GLY A 80 4.42 -6.37 12.36
N VAL A 81 3.23 -6.64 12.89
CA VAL A 81 2.04 -5.79 12.70
C VAL A 81 2.18 -4.41 13.34
N ASN A 82 2.92 -4.28 14.45
CA ASN A 82 3.16 -2.97 15.06
C ASN A 82 3.99 -2.07 14.14
N GLN A 83 5.02 -2.61 13.51
CA GLN A 83 5.84 -1.82 12.58
C GLN A 83 5.07 -1.47 11.31
N GLN A 84 4.19 -2.35 10.83
CA GLN A 84 3.30 -2.04 9.71
C GLN A 84 2.32 -0.91 10.06
N ALA A 85 1.78 -0.89 11.28
CA ALA A 85 0.92 0.19 11.76
C ALA A 85 1.66 1.53 11.87
N ILE A 86 2.89 1.51 12.39
CA ILE A 86 3.75 2.71 12.46
C ILE A 86 4.04 3.23 11.06
N ALA A 87 4.42 2.36 10.13
CA ALA A 87 4.70 2.73 8.74
C ALA A 87 3.47 3.34 8.03
N ALA A 88 2.28 2.79 8.27
CA ALA A 88 1.04 3.36 7.72
C ALA A 88 0.78 4.78 8.25
N ILE A 89 1.02 5.01 9.54
CA ILE A 89 0.89 6.34 10.15
C ILE A 89 1.96 7.29 9.59
N GLU A 90 3.21 6.85 9.52
CA GLU A 90 4.32 7.65 9.00
C GLU A 90 4.11 8.09 7.55
N ASN A 91 3.64 7.19 6.68
CA ASN A 91 3.30 7.54 5.31
C ASN A 91 2.19 8.60 5.23
N ALA A 92 1.17 8.51 6.08
CA ALA A 92 0.11 9.53 6.15
C ALA A 92 0.65 10.87 6.69
N LEU A 93 1.59 10.86 7.64
CA LEU A 93 2.26 12.08 8.14
C LEU A 93 3.13 12.72 7.06
N LEU A 94 3.85 11.93 6.26
CA LEU A 94 4.64 12.43 5.13
C LEU A 94 3.75 13.06 4.06
N ASP A 95 2.57 12.47 3.80
CA ASP A 95 1.57 13.05 2.89
C ASP A 95 1.04 14.40 3.42
N ILE A 96 0.68 14.49 4.71
CA ILE A 96 0.31 15.78 5.35
C ILE A 96 1.43 16.80 5.19
N LYS A 97 2.67 16.39 5.46
CA LYS A 97 3.84 17.28 5.38
C LYS A 97 4.07 17.78 3.97
N GLY A 98 3.96 16.90 2.97
CA GLY A 98 4.06 17.28 1.55
C GLY A 98 3.01 18.30 1.16
N GLN A 99 1.74 18.08 1.55
CA GLN A 99 0.64 19.02 1.32
C GLN A 99 0.87 20.36 2.03
N ALA A 100 1.22 20.34 3.30
CA ALA A 100 1.43 21.55 4.10
C ALA A 100 2.59 22.43 3.58
N LEU A 101 3.64 21.80 3.04
CA LEU A 101 4.80 22.49 2.47
C LEU A 101 4.65 22.76 0.96
N ASN A 102 3.61 22.23 0.34
CA ASN A 102 3.37 22.26 -1.11
C ASN A 102 4.57 21.71 -1.91
N ILE A 103 5.12 20.59 -1.46
CA ILE A 103 6.21 19.86 -2.13
C ILE A 103 5.88 18.38 -2.19
N PRO A 104 6.35 17.65 -3.20
CA PRO A 104 6.15 16.20 -3.25
C PRO A 104 6.97 15.48 -2.19
N VAL A 105 6.48 14.33 -1.72
CA VAL A 105 7.14 13.57 -0.65
C VAL A 105 8.57 13.17 -1.00
N TYR A 106 8.87 12.89 -2.28
CA TYR A 106 10.24 12.54 -2.67
C TYR A 106 11.24 13.69 -2.45
N ASP A 107 10.80 14.95 -2.48
CA ASP A 107 11.66 16.10 -2.15
C ASP A 107 11.95 16.18 -0.65
N ILE A 108 10.99 15.80 0.21
CA ILE A 108 11.20 15.63 1.66
C ILE A 108 12.27 14.56 1.91
N LEU A 109 12.30 13.51 1.08
CA LEU A 109 13.24 12.38 1.19
C LEU A 109 14.60 12.63 0.50
N GLY A 110 14.88 13.84 0.02
CA GLY A 110 16.17 14.20 -0.56
C GLY A 110 16.17 14.38 -2.07
N GLY A 111 15.00 14.41 -2.72
CA GLY A 111 14.84 14.72 -4.13
C GLY A 111 14.81 13.52 -5.07
N ALA A 112 14.46 13.78 -6.32
CA ALA A 112 14.31 12.74 -7.34
C ALA A 112 15.67 12.24 -7.84
N ILE A 113 15.99 10.98 -7.61
CA ILE A 113 17.17 10.31 -8.20
C ILE A 113 16.91 9.93 -9.66
N ARG A 114 15.66 9.61 -9.99
CA ARG A 114 15.22 9.22 -11.35
C ARG A 114 13.95 9.97 -11.70
N LYS A 115 13.87 10.44 -12.93
CA LYS A 115 12.66 11.08 -13.49
C LYS A 115 11.71 10.06 -14.12
N GLU A 116 12.23 8.94 -14.55
CA GLU A 116 11.49 7.84 -15.16
C GLU A 116 11.87 6.53 -14.46
N ILE A 117 10.87 5.72 -14.15
CA ILE A 117 11.05 4.41 -13.52
C ILE A 117 10.42 3.37 -14.44
N PRO A 118 11.20 2.38 -14.93
CA PRO A 118 10.65 1.27 -15.70
C PRO A 118 9.72 0.44 -14.82
N VAL A 119 8.56 0.12 -15.35
CA VAL A 119 7.54 -0.69 -14.65
C VAL A 119 7.41 -2.06 -15.30
N TYR A 120 7.07 -3.05 -14.51
CA TYR A 120 6.68 -4.37 -14.97
C TYR A 120 5.21 -4.63 -14.69
N TRP A 121 4.58 -5.44 -15.53
CA TRP A 121 3.22 -5.90 -15.29
C TRP A 121 3.22 -6.97 -14.20
N SER A 122 2.46 -6.77 -13.13
CA SER A 122 2.37 -7.69 -11.99
C SER A 122 1.10 -8.55 -12.06
N HIS A 123 0.97 -9.51 -11.15
CA HIS A 123 -0.19 -10.39 -10.98
C HIS A 123 -0.46 -11.36 -12.13
N CYS A 124 0.50 -11.56 -13.02
CA CYS A 124 0.39 -12.60 -14.02
C CYS A 124 0.39 -13.97 -13.36
N GLY A 125 -0.62 -14.76 -13.66
CA GLY A 125 -0.69 -16.16 -13.28
C GLY A 125 -1.24 -16.46 -11.89
N THR A 126 -1.10 -15.60 -10.90
CA THR A 126 -1.56 -15.91 -9.54
C THR A 126 -3.07 -15.69 -9.35
N TYR A 127 -3.64 -14.75 -10.09
CA TYR A 127 -5.05 -14.39 -9.94
C TYR A 127 -5.87 -14.72 -11.17
N ILE A 128 -5.33 -14.51 -12.36
CA ILE A 128 -6.04 -14.70 -13.62
C ILE A 128 -6.17 -16.16 -14.09
N TRP A 129 -5.68 -17.15 -13.31
CA TRP A 129 -6.08 -18.54 -13.48
C TRP A 129 -7.51 -18.78 -12.98
N ARG A 130 -8.07 -17.87 -12.16
CA ARG A 130 -9.47 -17.85 -11.75
C ARG A 130 -10.29 -17.12 -12.82
N PRO A 131 -11.27 -17.79 -13.47
CA PRO A 131 -12.04 -17.18 -14.55
C PRO A 131 -12.73 -15.88 -14.16
N GLU A 132 -13.29 -15.81 -12.94
CA GLU A 132 -14.01 -14.66 -12.42
C GLU A 132 -13.08 -13.43 -12.25
N ILE A 133 -11.82 -13.66 -11.92
CA ILE A 133 -10.82 -12.57 -11.78
C ILE A 133 -10.28 -12.16 -13.15
N ALA A 134 -10.07 -13.12 -14.04
CA ALA A 134 -9.67 -12.84 -15.41
C ALA A 134 -10.73 -11.97 -16.13
N GLU A 135 -12.01 -12.27 -15.94
CA GLU A 135 -13.13 -11.47 -16.45
C GLU A 135 -13.12 -10.06 -15.86
N LEU A 136 -12.98 -9.92 -14.54
CA LEU A 136 -12.88 -8.62 -13.87
C LEU A 136 -11.71 -7.78 -14.40
N CYS A 137 -10.58 -8.42 -14.71
CA CYS A 137 -9.38 -7.75 -15.25
C CYS A 137 -9.46 -7.53 -16.77
N GLY A 138 -10.51 -7.97 -17.44
CA GLY A 138 -10.66 -7.87 -18.90
C GLY A 138 -9.60 -8.67 -19.67
N VAL A 139 -9.17 -9.82 -19.14
CA VAL A 139 -8.17 -10.72 -19.75
C VAL A 139 -8.69 -12.14 -19.84
N GLU A 140 -8.09 -12.93 -20.72
CA GLU A 140 -8.37 -14.38 -20.77
C GLU A 140 -7.76 -15.09 -19.56
N ALA A 141 -8.49 -16.05 -19.00
CA ALA A 141 -7.97 -16.88 -17.93
C ALA A 141 -6.82 -17.78 -18.43
N ILE A 142 -5.78 -17.92 -17.61
CA ILE A 142 -4.66 -18.82 -17.91
C ILE A 142 -5.07 -20.24 -17.52
N ARG A 143 -5.06 -21.14 -18.48
CA ARG A 143 -5.39 -22.55 -18.26
C ARG A 143 -4.26 -23.50 -18.65
N LYS A 144 -3.34 -23.05 -19.52
CA LYS A 144 -2.23 -23.84 -20.03
C LYS A 144 -1.04 -22.95 -20.41
N ALA A 145 0.09 -23.56 -20.69
CA ALA A 145 1.34 -22.85 -20.98
C ALA A 145 1.26 -21.87 -22.15
N GLU A 146 0.47 -22.22 -23.19
CA GLU A 146 0.29 -21.35 -24.36
C GLU A 146 -0.41 -20.03 -24.02
N ASP A 147 -1.27 -20.03 -22.98
CA ASP A 147 -1.96 -18.81 -22.53
C ASP A 147 -0.96 -17.84 -21.85
N LEU A 148 0.07 -18.35 -21.18
CA LEU A 148 1.18 -17.55 -20.67
C LEU A 148 1.98 -16.88 -21.79
N ILE A 149 2.21 -17.57 -22.91
CA ILE A 149 2.90 -17.01 -24.07
C ILE A 149 2.09 -15.86 -24.66
N LYS A 150 0.77 -16.04 -24.82
CA LYS A 150 -0.14 -14.99 -25.31
C LYS A 150 -0.11 -13.76 -24.37
N LEU A 151 -0.18 -14.01 -23.04
CA LEU A 151 -0.14 -12.96 -22.05
C LEU A 151 1.18 -12.20 -22.10
N GLY A 152 2.33 -12.88 -22.21
CA GLY A 152 3.63 -12.26 -22.34
C GLY A 152 3.74 -11.35 -23.58
N LYS A 153 3.17 -11.77 -24.72
CA LYS A 153 3.08 -10.94 -25.93
C LYS A 153 2.24 -9.69 -25.66
N ARG A 154 1.03 -9.85 -25.10
CA ARG A 154 0.14 -8.73 -24.76
C ARG A 154 0.83 -7.72 -23.84
N VAL A 155 1.51 -8.16 -22.79
CA VAL A 155 2.22 -7.31 -21.84
C VAL A 155 3.33 -6.51 -22.53
N LYS A 156 4.08 -7.15 -23.45
CA LYS A 156 5.09 -6.49 -24.27
C LYS A 156 4.45 -5.45 -25.21
N ASP A 157 3.34 -5.79 -25.88
CA ASP A 157 2.64 -4.89 -26.80
C ASP A 157 2.05 -3.67 -26.09
N GLN A 158 1.74 -3.79 -24.77
CA GLN A 158 1.35 -2.68 -23.90
C GLN A 158 2.51 -1.80 -23.42
N GLY A 159 3.74 -2.12 -23.81
CA GLY A 159 4.94 -1.32 -23.49
C GLY A 159 5.59 -1.61 -22.15
N PHE A 160 5.14 -2.63 -21.41
CA PHE A 160 5.82 -3.03 -20.17
C PHE A 160 7.16 -3.70 -20.49
N LEU A 161 8.20 -3.37 -19.71
CA LEU A 161 9.54 -3.93 -19.88
C LEU A 161 9.74 -5.28 -19.19
N GLY A 162 8.82 -5.67 -18.33
CA GLY A 162 8.89 -6.92 -17.59
C GLY A 162 7.52 -7.45 -17.18
N LEU A 163 7.52 -8.72 -16.81
CA LEU A 163 6.37 -9.46 -16.33
C LEU A 163 6.73 -10.15 -15.02
N LYS A 164 5.94 -9.95 -13.98
CA LYS A 164 6.07 -10.72 -12.74
C LYS A 164 4.98 -11.78 -12.68
N THR A 165 5.40 -13.03 -12.55
CA THR A 165 4.50 -14.17 -12.35
C THR A 165 5.02 -15.07 -11.22
N ASN A 166 4.12 -15.77 -10.57
CA ASN A 166 4.49 -16.89 -9.71
C ASN A 166 4.70 -18.14 -10.58
N MET A 167 5.41 -19.12 -10.03
CA MET A 167 5.48 -20.43 -10.66
C MET A 167 4.08 -21.03 -10.69
N ILE A 168 3.62 -21.40 -11.89
CA ILE A 168 2.32 -22.04 -12.10
C ILE A 168 2.59 -23.50 -12.42
N THR A 169 1.98 -24.37 -11.62
CA THR A 169 1.91 -25.81 -11.94
C THR A 169 0.52 -26.07 -12.50
N PHE A 170 0.47 -26.62 -13.69
CA PHE A 170 -0.78 -27.15 -14.26
C PHE A 170 -0.86 -28.62 -13.85
N ASN A 171 -1.93 -29.02 -13.18
CA ASN A 171 -2.22 -30.44 -12.97
C ASN A 171 -2.81 -31.00 -14.27
N GLU A 172 -2.45 -32.21 -14.61
CA GLU A 172 -2.95 -32.90 -15.81
C GLU A 172 -4.33 -33.57 -15.61
N ASP A 173 -5.08 -33.18 -14.54
CA ASP A 173 -6.40 -33.75 -14.22
C ASP A 173 -7.53 -33.01 -14.93
#